data_720fad1c9fb0796bd1fea585d29f1ecd
#
_entry.id   720fad1c9fb0796bd1fea585d29f1ecd
#
_cell.length_a   1.000
_cell.length_b   1.000
_cell.length_c   1.000
_cell.angle_alpha   90.00
_cell.angle_beta   90.00
_cell.angle_gamma   90.00
#
_symmetry.space_group_name_H-M   'P 1'
#
loop_
_entity.id
_entity.type
_entity.pdbx_description
1 polymer ?
#
loop_
_entity_poly.entity_id
_entity_poly.type
_entity_poly.pdbx_seq_one_letter_code
_entity_poly.pdbx_strand_id
1 'polypeptide(L)'
;MATRRRWLTALRSFFRWCEQRKLLRTEPTWGIRLKLPKSDGHHTWSEDEIAAFEAHHAVGSKARLALALGLFTAQRRGDVVKIGRQHIRDGVLAVRQQKTGASLAIPIHPELAAIIAATPAVGQLTLLTTKSGRSYSACVFSEQFCAWCDAAGLPQQCVFHGLRKAAARRLAEAGCTAHEIAALTGHASLREIERYTRAADQASMARRAMAKTAAREQSGMESVKPDANKVSNPLKKLINV
;
A
#
# COMPACT_ATOMS: atom_id res chain seq x y z
N MET A 1 -13.76 2.64 -21.17
CA MET A 1 -13.56 4.09 -20.93
C MET A 1 -12.10 4.53 -20.99
N ALA A 2 -11.13 3.79 -20.47
CA ALA A 2 -9.71 4.06 -20.68
C ALA A 2 -9.32 4.24 -22.17
N THR A 3 -10.02 3.55 -23.06
CA THR A 3 -9.83 3.59 -24.50
C THR A 3 -10.10 5.00 -25.09
N ARG A 4 -11.19 5.69 -24.71
CA ARG A 4 -11.50 7.04 -25.21
C ARG A 4 -10.42 8.06 -24.87
N ARG A 5 -9.88 8.02 -23.65
CA ARG A 5 -8.78 8.89 -23.24
C ARG A 5 -7.50 8.60 -24.03
N ARG A 6 -7.19 7.32 -24.26
CA ARG A 6 -6.03 6.90 -25.06
C ARG A 6 -6.15 7.39 -26.51
N TRP A 7 -7.33 7.22 -27.11
CA TRP A 7 -7.60 7.71 -28.46
C TRP A 7 -7.42 9.22 -28.57
N LEU A 8 -8.04 9.98 -27.65
CA LEU A 8 -7.90 11.44 -27.66
C LEU A 8 -6.43 11.87 -27.45
N THR A 9 -5.68 11.19 -26.59
CA THR A 9 -4.25 11.47 -26.39
C THR A 9 -3.45 11.18 -27.66
N ALA A 10 -3.69 10.06 -28.32
CA ALA A 10 -3.02 9.70 -29.56
C ALA A 10 -3.34 10.71 -30.70
N LEU A 11 -4.63 11.05 -30.84
CA LEU A 11 -5.06 12.04 -31.83
C LEU A 11 -4.43 13.43 -31.57
N ARG A 12 -4.37 13.87 -30.32
CA ARG A 12 -3.69 15.12 -29.95
C ARG A 12 -2.21 15.09 -30.32
N SER A 13 -1.52 14.00 -30.03
CA SER A 13 -0.11 13.86 -30.38
C SER A 13 0.08 13.91 -31.89
N PHE A 14 -0.78 13.23 -32.65
CA PHE A 14 -0.75 13.26 -34.12
C PHE A 14 -1.03 14.65 -34.69
N PHE A 15 -2.11 15.30 -34.24
CA PHE A 15 -2.48 16.63 -34.78
C PHE A 15 -1.48 17.72 -34.40
N ARG A 16 -0.87 17.67 -33.22
CA ARG A 16 0.25 18.56 -32.86
C ARG A 16 1.46 18.37 -33.78
N TRP A 17 1.77 17.11 -34.10
CA TRP A 17 2.82 16.82 -35.06
C TRP A 17 2.49 17.40 -36.47
N CYS A 18 1.24 17.28 -36.94
CA CYS A 18 0.79 17.88 -38.18
C CYS A 18 0.88 19.43 -38.16
N GLU A 19 0.47 20.06 -37.07
CA GLU A 19 0.56 21.51 -36.88
C GLU A 19 2.02 21.99 -36.89
N GLN A 20 2.92 21.33 -36.16
CA GLN A 20 4.35 21.62 -36.17
C GLN A 20 4.97 21.54 -37.60
N ARG A 21 4.45 20.65 -38.43
CA ARG A 21 4.88 20.51 -39.84
C ARG A 21 4.10 21.36 -40.84
N LYS A 22 3.26 22.28 -40.33
CA LYS A 22 2.43 23.17 -41.14
C LYS A 22 1.46 22.43 -42.09
N LEU A 23 1.13 21.17 -41.80
CA LEU A 23 0.13 20.40 -42.53
C LEU A 23 -1.30 20.78 -42.13
N LEU A 24 -1.46 21.35 -40.95
CA LEU A 24 -2.71 21.91 -40.43
C LEU A 24 -2.46 23.30 -39.86
N ARG A 25 -3.46 24.18 -39.95
CA ARG A 25 -3.39 25.53 -39.36
C ARG A 25 -3.64 25.53 -37.84
N THR A 26 -4.46 24.60 -37.36
CA THR A 26 -4.84 24.50 -35.95
C THR A 26 -5.08 23.04 -35.59
N GLU A 27 -4.86 22.70 -34.33
CA GLU A 27 -5.13 21.35 -33.78
C GLU A 27 -6.65 21.10 -33.65
N PRO A 28 -7.27 20.16 -34.41
CA PRO A 28 -8.72 19.94 -34.38
C PRO A 28 -9.24 19.40 -33.03
N THR A 29 -8.36 18.90 -32.17
CA THR A 29 -8.74 18.37 -30.84
C THR A 29 -8.57 19.39 -29.73
N TRP A 30 -8.18 20.64 -30.11
CA TRP A 30 -8.08 21.74 -29.15
C TRP A 30 -9.45 22.02 -28.50
N GLY A 31 -9.47 22.16 -27.17
CA GLY A 31 -10.71 22.41 -26.42
C GLY A 31 -11.58 21.20 -26.15
N ILE A 32 -11.36 20.01 -26.75
CA ILE A 32 -12.13 18.82 -26.47
C ILE A 32 -11.83 18.34 -25.03
N ARG A 33 -12.83 18.39 -24.14
CA ARG A 33 -12.75 17.90 -22.77
C ARG A 33 -13.62 16.66 -22.62
N LEU A 34 -13.00 15.50 -22.34
CA LEU A 34 -13.76 14.30 -22.01
C LEU A 34 -14.20 14.37 -20.54
N LYS A 35 -15.51 14.40 -20.31
CA LYS A 35 -16.07 14.14 -18.98
C LYS A 35 -15.95 12.63 -18.72
N LEU A 36 -14.92 12.24 -17.98
CA LEU A 36 -14.76 10.85 -17.57
C LEU A 36 -15.28 10.71 -16.14
N PRO A 37 -16.02 9.63 -15.82
CA PRO A 37 -16.38 9.34 -14.43
C PRO A 37 -15.11 9.18 -13.60
N LYS A 38 -15.18 9.62 -12.36
CA LYS A 38 -14.11 9.36 -11.39
C LYS A 38 -13.98 7.84 -11.24
N SER A 39 -12.75 7.35 -11.35
CA SER A 39 -12.43 5.97 -11.09
C SER A 39 -11.69 5.90 -9.75
N ASP A 40 -12.15 5.06 -8.85
CA ASP A 40 -11.47 4.80 -7.57
C ASP A 40 -10.20 3.96 -7.76
N GLY A 41 -9.90 3.64 -9.01
CA GLY A 41 -8.77 2.80 -9.39
C GLY A 41 -9.03 1.32 -9.10
N HIS A 42 -7.95 0.56 -8.90
CA HIS A 42 -8.09 -0.86 -8.54
C HIS A 42 -8.64 -1.00 -7.13
N HIS A 43 -9.42 -2.05 -6.89
CA HIS A 43 -9.86 -2.45 -5.57
C HIS A 43 -8.66 -2.64 -4.62
N THR A 44 -8.77 -2.17 -3.38
CA THR A 44 -7.78 -2.42 -2.34
C THR A 44 -8.20 -3.67 -1.58
N TRP A 45 -7.37 -4.70 -1.58
CA TRP A 45 -7.71 -5.94 -0.88
C TRP A 45 -7.98 -5.70 0.60
N SER A 46 -9.05 -6.29 1.12
CA SER A 46 -9.34 -6.35 2.55
C SER A 46 -8.46 -7.40 3.25
N GLU A 47 -8.45 -7.39 4.58
CA GLU A 47 -7.76 -8.43 5.35
C GLU A 47 -8.44 -9.79 5.19
N ASP A 48 -9.76 -9.83 5.08
CA ASP A 48 -10.52 -11.06 4.88
C ASP A 48 -10.21 -11.68 3.51
N GLU A 49 -10.09 -10.87 2.45
CA GLU A 49 -9.71 -11.34 1.12
C GLU A 49 -8.27 -11.90 1.11
N ILE A 50 -7.36 -11.26 1.83
CA ILE A 50 -5.99 -11.74 2.00
C ILE A 50 -6.00 -13.07 2.75
N ALA A 51 -6.70 -13.15 3.88
CA ALA A 51 -6.81 -14.36 4.68
C ALA A 51 -7.44 -15.53 3.89
N ALA A 52 -8.48 -15.27 3.10
CA ALA A 52 -9.11 -16.28 2.25
C ALA A 52 -8.14 -16.82 1.19
N PHE A 53 -7.35 -15.94 0.55
CA PHE A 53 -6.31 -16.35 -0.40
C PHE A 53 -5.24 -17.21 0.29
N GLU A 54 -4.82 -16.81 1.48
CA GLU A 54 -3.80 -17.48 2.28
C GLU A 54 -4.26 -18.85 2.76
N ALA A 55 -5.52 -18.98 3.17
CA ALA A 55 -6.12 -20.25 3.59
C ALA A 55 -6.20 -21.26 2.44
N HIS A 56 -6.47 -20.78 1.22
CA HIS A 56 -6.56 -21.64 0.03
C HIS A 56 -5.18 -22.04 -0.50
N HIS A 57 -4.21 -21.13 -0.47
CA HIS A 57 -2.88 -21.34 -1.03
C HIS A 57 -1.84 -21.54 0.06
N ALA A 58 -1.42 -22.79 0.26
CA ALA A 58 -0.43 -23.14 1.28
C ALA A 58 0.93 -22.45 1.05
N VAL A 59 1.68 -22.25 2.12
CA VAL A 59 3.08 -21.83 2.09
C VAL A 59 3.88 -22.84 1.24
N GLY A 60 4.79 -22.33 0.41
CA GLY A 60 5.53 -23.12 -0.57
C GLY A 60 4.89 -23.12 -1.97
N SER A 61 3.63 -22.68 -2.11
CA SER A 61 3.00 -22.51 -3.42
C SER A 61 3.45 -21.20 -4.08
N LYS A 62 3.48 -21.19 -5.44
CA LYS A 62 3.78 -19.95 -6.21
C LYS A 62 2.73 -18.86 -5.99
N ALA A 63 1.48 -19.23 -5.74
CA ALA A 63 0.41 -18.29 -5.42
C ALA A 63 0.69 -17.56 -4.11
N ARG A 64 1.05 -18.29 -3.03
CA ARG A 64 1.41 -17.71 -1.74
C ARG A 64 2.62 -16.80 -1.85
N LEU A 65 3.65 -17.21 -2.58
CA LEU A 65 4.83 -16.39 -2.84
C LEU A 65 4.48 -15.11 -3.61
N ALA A 66 3.60 -15.18 -4.61
CA ALA A 66 3.16 -14.01 -5.37
C ALA A 66 2.40 -13.01 -4.49
N LEU A 67 1.49 -13.48 -3.64
CA LEU A 67 0.79 -12.65 -2.65
C LEU A 67 1.78 -11.95 -1.72
N ALA A 68 2.70 -12.71 -1.12
CA ALA A 68 3.70 -12.20 -0.18
C ALA A 68 4.62 -11.14 -0.84
N LEU A 69 5.10 -11.39 -2.05
CA LEU A 69 5.86 -10.41 -2.80
C LEU A 69 5.06 -9.13 -3.04
N GLY A 70 3.77 -9.24 -3.39
CA GLY A 70 2.88 -8.08 -3.56
C GLY A 70 2.71 -7.26 -2.29
N LEU A 71 2.46 -7.93 -1.15
CA LEU A 71 2.18 -7.30 0.14
C LEU A 71 3.42 -6.72 0.81
N PHE A 72 4.51 -7.48 0.88
CA PHE A 72 5.70 -7.06 1.63
C PHE A 72 6.65 -6.16 0.85
N THR A 73 6.62 -6.20 -0.49
CA THR A 73 7.46 -5.29 -1.29
C THR A 73 6.67 -4.13 -1.89
N ALA A 74 5.36 -4.23 -1.96
CA ALA A 74 4.47 -3.26 -2.60
C ALA A 74 4.86 -2.94 -4.07
N GLN A 75 5.59 -3.83 -4.76
CA GLN A 75 6.04 -3.56 -6.12
C GLN A 75 4.97 -3.84 -7.17
N ARG A 76 5.10 -3.22 -8.33
CA ARG A 76 4.19 -3.46 -9.46
C ARG A 76 4.41 -4.84 -10.04
N ARG A 77 3.37 -5.44 -10.62
CA ARG A 77 3.45 -6.77 -11.25
C ARG A 77 4.64 -6.96 -12.19
N GLY A 78 4.93 -5.94 -13.02
CA GLY A 78 6.04 -5.98 -13.97
C GLY A 78 7.42 -5.98 -13.31
N ASP A 79 7.52 -5.44 -12.11
CA ASP A 79 8.75 -5.45 -11.31
C ASP A 79 8.86 -6.77 -10.53
N VAL A 80 7.76 -7.24 -9.94
CA VAL A 80 7.71 -8.47 -9.12
C VAL A 80 8.09 -9.72 -9.93
N VAL A 81 7.63 -9.85 -11.17
CA VAL A 81 7.96 -11.02 -12.01
C VAL A 81 9.45 -11.10 -12.39
N LYS A 82 10.21 -10.04 -12.15
CA LYS A 82 11.66 -9.99 -12.40
C LYS A 82 12.51 -10.22 -11.16
N ILE A 83 11.89 -10.25 -9.98
CA ILE A 83 12.61 -10.48 -8.72
C ILE A 83 13.16 -11.92 -8.73
N GLY A 84 14.45 -12.02 -8.46
CA GLY A 84 15.16 -13.29 -8.31
C GLY A 84 16.08 -13.25 -7.09
N ARG A 85 16.61 -14.41 -6.70
CA ARG A 85 17.51 -14.53 -5.54
C ARG A 85 18.75 -13.66 -5.67
N GLN A 86 19.26 -13.41 -6.87
CA GLN A 86 20.39 -12.54 -7.17
C GLN A 86 20.15 -11.07 -6.77
N HIS A 87 18.91 -10.65 -6.60
CA HIS A 87 18.56 -9.30 -6.15
C HIS A 87 18.50 -9.18 -4.61
N ILE A 88 18.70 -10.30 -3.90
CA ILE A 88 18.63 -10.35 -2.44
C ILE A 88 20.07 -10.49 -1.91
N ARG A 89 20.53 -9.53 -1.12
CA ARG A 89 21.82 -9.55 -0.43
C ARG A 89 21.65 -9.02 0.99
N ASP A 90 22.19 -9.72 1.95
CA ASP A 90 22.17 -9.33 3.36
C ASP A 90 20.78 -8.94 3.89
N GLY A 91 19.75 -9.71 3.49
CA GLY A 91 18.36 -9.44 3.89
C GLY A 91 17.71 -8.24 3.22
N VAL A 92 18.34 -7.66 2.19
CA VAL A 92 17.82 -6.52 1.44
C VAL A 92 17.56 -6.91 -0.01
N LEU A 93 16.36 -6.59 -0.50
CA LEU A 93 15.96 -6.75 -1.88
C LEU A 93 16.21 -5.48 -2.67
N ALA A 94 17.10 -5.53 -3.66
CA ALA A 94 17.33 -4.45 -4.61
C ALA A 94 16.34 -4.53 -5.78
N VAL A 95 15.54 -3.47 -6.00
CA VAL A 95 14.57 -3.38 -7.10
C VAL A 95 14.77 -2.11 -7.90
N ARG A 96 14.87 -2.23 -9.22
CA ARG A 96 14.78 -1.09 -10.14
C ARG A 96 13.43 -1.09 -10.82
N GLN A 97 12.59 -0.11 -10.51
CA GLN A 97 11.25 -0.01 -11.06
C GLN A 97 11.27 0.35 -12.55
N GLN A 98 10.59 -0.43 -13.40
CA GLN A 98 10.56 -0.20 -14.85
C GLN A 98 9.85 1.10 -15.24
N LYS A 99 8.75 1.43 -14.54
CA LYS A 99 7.91 2.60 -14.90
C LYS A 99 8.55 3.93 -14.53
N THR A 100 9.28 3.99 -13.42
CA THR A 100 9.80 5.23 -12.83
C THR A 100 11.33 5.33 -12.89
N GLY A 101 12.02 4.23 -13.16
CA GLY A 101 13.48 4.15 -13.08
C GLY A 101 14.04 4.16 -11.65
N ALA A 102 13.19 4.32 -10.63
CA ALA A 102 13.61 4.39 -9.24
C ALA A 102 14.30 3.09 -8.80
N SER A 103 15.44 3.24 -8.12
CA SER A 103 16.15 2.14 -7.46
C SER A 103 15.78 2.12 -5.99
N LEU A 104 15.33 0.98 -5.50
CA LEU A 104 14.86 0.78 -4.13
C LEU A 104 15.68 -0.32 -3.47
N ALA A 105 16.03 -0.12 -2.19
CA ALA A 105 16.59 -1.13 -1.30
C ALA A 105 15.53 -1.45 -0.25
N ILE A 106 14.89 -2.61 -0.37
CA ILE A 106 13.74 -3.00 0.46
C ILE A 106 14.21 -4.06 1.44
N PRO A 107 14.22 -3.80 2.76
CA PRO A 107 14.46 -4.84 3.76
C PRO A 107 13.43 -5.96 3.63
N ILE A 108 13.87 -7.21 3.66
CA ILE A 108 12.97 -8.35 3.53
C ILE A 108 12.32 -8.61 4.88
N HIS A 109 10.98 -8.54 4.90
CA HIS A 109 10.21 -8.91 6.07
C HIS A 109 10.44 -10.39 6.43
N PRO A 110 10.56 -10.77 7.72
CA PRO A 110 10.83 -12.15 8.13
C PRO A 110 9.87 -13.18 7.55
N GLU A 111 8.58 -12.85 7.47
CA GLU A 111 7.56 -13.71 6.86
C GLU A 111 7.80 -13.92 5.36
N LEU A 112 8.16 -12.86 4.63
CA LEU A 112 8.53 -12.99 3.21
C LEU A 112 9.77 -13.88 3.04
N ALA A 113 10.76 -13.74 3.92
CA ALA A 113 11.95 -14.59 3.89
C ALA A 113 11.60 -16.07 4.09
N ALA A 114 10.74 -16.37 5.06
CA ALA A 114 10.25 -17.72 5.34
C ALA A 114 9.49 -18.32 4.13
N ILE A 115 8.60 -17.53 3.50
CA ILE A 115 7.86 -17.97 2.32
C ILE A 115 8.79 -18.21 1.12
N ILE A 116 9.79 -17.34 0.90
CA ILE A 116 10.80 -17.54 -0.16
C ILE A 116 11.61 -18.82 0.09
N ALA A 117 11.99 -19.08 1.35
CA ALA A 117 12.74 -20.29 1.72
C ALA A 117 11.91 -21.57 1.53
N ALA A 118 10.62 -21.54 1.87
CA ALA A 118 9.70 -22.65 1.75
C ALA A 118 9.27 -22.93 0.30
N THR A 119 9.41 -21.95 -0.61
CA THR A 119 8.98 -22.13 -2.00
C THR A 119 10.07 -22.79 -2.83
N PRO A 120 9.81 -23.95 -3.48
CA PRO A 120 10.79 -24.63 -4.30
C PRO A 120 11.33 -23.73 -5.42
N ALA A 121 12.65 -23.69 -5.56
CA ALA A 121 13.31 -22.97 -6.63
C ALA A 121 13.17 -23.76 -7.94
N VAL A 122 12.26 -23.32 -8.79
CA VAL A 122 12.09 -23.84 -10.15
C VAL A 122 12.57 -22.78 -11.13
N GLY A 123 13.72 -22.97 -11.72
CA GLY A 123 14.36 -21.99 -12.60
C GLY A 123 15.44 -21.16 -11.89
N GLN A 124 16.30 -20.52 -12.65
CA GLN A 124 17.54 -19.91 -12.12
C GLN A 124 17.46 -18.40 -11.89
N LEU A 125 16.56 -17.69 -12.57
CA LEU A 125 16.64 -16.22 -12.66
C LEU A 125 15.55 -15.47 -11.88
N THR A 126 14.36 -16.05 -11.68
CA THR A 126 13.26 -15.37 -11.00
C THR A 126 12.59 -16.25 -9.95
N LEU A 127 12.10 -15.64 -8.88
CA LEU A 127 11.37 -16.33 -7.82
C LEU A 127 10.03 -16.90 -8.32
N LEU A 128 9.35 -16.14 -9.20
CA LEU A 128 8.09 -16.53 -9.81
C LEU A 128 8.35 -17.08 -11.23
N THR A 129 8.04 -18.35 -11.41
CA THR A 129 8.21 -19.04 -12.69
C THR A 129 6.93 -19.75 -13.11
N THR A 130 6.74 -19.90 -14.41
CA THR A 130 5.70 -20.74 -15.02
C THR A 130 5.89 -22.22 -14.65
N LYS A 131 4.96 -23.08 -15.04
CA LYS A 131 5.09 -24.54 -14.87
C LYS A 131 6.34 -25.08 -15.60
N SER A 132 6.74 -24.45 -16.71
CA SER A 132 7.94 -24.83 -17.50
C SER A 132 9.24 -24.22 -16.95
N GLY A 133 9.25 -23.57 -15.78
CA GLY A 133 10.44 -22.96 -15.18
C GLY A 133 10.86 -21.61 -15.79
N ARG A 134 10.11 -21.07 -16.75
CA ARG A 134 10.39 -19.76 -17.36
C ARG A 134 9.84 -18.61 -16.53
N SER A 135 10.48 -17.44 -16.59
CA SER A 135 9.96 -16.22 -16.00
C SER A 135 8.63 -15.82 -16.61
N TYR A 136 7.72 -15.29 -15.79
CA TYR A 136 6.46 -14.76 -16.30
C TYR A 136 6.67 -13.45 -17.07
N SER A 137 5.93 -13.27 -18.19
CA SER A 137 5.62 -11.93 -18.66
C SER A 137 4.59 -11.27 -17.71
N ALA A 138 4.55 -9.93 -17.65
CA ALA A 138 3.59 -9.23 -16.81
C ALA A 138 2.12 -9.54 -17.18
N CYS A 139 1.83 -9.85 -18.44
CA CYS A 139 0.48 -10.21 -18.90
C CYS A 139 0.08 -11.60 -18.40
N VAL A 140 0.89 -12.62 -18.73
CA VAL A 140 0.67 -14.01 -18.32
C VAL A 140 0.62 -14.14 -16.78
N PHE A 141 1.45 -13.38 -16.07
CA PHE A 141 1.38 -13.34 -14.61
C PHE A 141 0.03 -12.80 -14.10
N SER A 142 -0.52 -11.75 -14.74
CA SER A 142 -1.83 -11.24 -14.33
C SER A 142 -2.94 -12.24 -14.51
N GLU A 143 -2.95 -12.96 -15.64
CA GLU A 143 -3.91 -14.03 -15.93
C GLU A 143 -3.79 -15.17 -14.91
N GLN A 144 -2.56 -15.60 -14.63
CA GLN A 144 -2.30 -16.64 -13.64
C GLN A 144 -2.69 -16.20 -12.22
N PHE A 145 -2.43 -14.94 -11.86
CA PHE A 145 -2.81 -14.41 -10.55
C PHE A 145 -4.32 -14.34 -10.39
N CYS A 146 -5.06 -13.92 -11.43
CA CYS A 146 -6.53 -13.96 -11.43
C CYS A 146 -7.04 -15.40 -11.27
N ALA A 147 -6.45 -16.37 -11.97
CA ALA A 147 -6.82 -17.78 -11.82
C ALA A 147 -6.58 -18.30 -10.38
N TRP A 148 -5.56 -17.82 -9.69
CA TRP A 148 -5.36 -18.13 -8.27
C TRP A 148 -6.41 -17.46 -7.38
N CYS A 149 -6.83 -16.23 -7.68
CA CYS A 149 -7.91 -15.55 -6.97
C CYS A 149 -9.24 -16.29 -7.16
N ASP A 150 -9.56 -16.70 -8.39
CA ASP A 150 -10.77 -17.46 -8.70
C ASP A 150 -10.79 -18.81 -7.96
N ALA A 151 -9.65 -19.52 -7.93
CA ALA A 151 -9.52 -20.77 -7.18
C ALA A 151 -9.76 -20.60 -5.67
N ALA A 152 -9.38 -19.43 -5.10
CA ALA A 152 -9.63 -19.07 -3.71
C ALA A 152 -11.04 -18.49 -3.46
N GLY A 153 -11.92 -18.47 -4.48
CA GLY A 153 -13.28 -17.94 -4.37
C GLY A 153 -13.36 -16.41 -4.21
N LEU A 154 -12.31 -15.69 -4.58
CA LEU A 154 -12.26 -14.24 -4.42
C LEU A 154 -13.00 -13.50 -5.53
N PRO A 155 -13.52 -12.28 -5.25
CA PRO A 155 -14.17 -11.44 -6.25
C PRO A 155 -13.23 -11.07 -7.40
N GLN A 156 -13.74 -10.94 -8.63
CA GLN A 156 -12.96 -10.59 -9.83
C GLN A 156 -12.22 -9.24 -9.73
N GLN A 157 -12.62 -8.38 -8.80
CA GLN A 157 -11.91 -7.12 -8.51
C GLN A 157 -10.57 -7.34 -7.79
N CYS A 158 -10.34 -8.52 -7.19
CA CYS A 158 -9.10 -8.89 -6.53
C CYS A 158 -8.02 -9.17 -7.56
N VAL A 159 -7.31 -8.13 -7.95
CA VAL A 159 -6.19 -8.20 -8.90
C VAL A 159 -4.88 -7.86 -8.21
N PHE A 160 -3.74 -8.32 -8.77
CA PHE A 160 -2.42 -8.12 -8.17
C PHE A 160 -2.10 -6.65 -7.82
N HIS A 161 -2.57 -5.69 -8.63
CA HIS A 161 -2.32 -4.27 -8.36
C HIS A 161 -2.99 -3.78 -7.07
N GLY A 162 -4.09 -4.39 -6.67
CA GLY A 162 -4.77 -4.11 -5.41
C GLY A 162 -3.93 -4.42 -4.17
N LEU A 163 -3.01 -5.41 -4.25
CA LEU A 163 -2.10 -5.74 -3.16
C LEU A 163 -1.13 -4.62 -2.82
N ARG A 164 -0.65 -3.86 -3.81
CA ARG A 164 0.18 -2.69 -3.57
C ARG A 164 -0.55 -1.60 -2.77
N LYS A 165 -1.87 -1.46 -3.01
CA LYS A 165 -2.71 -0.58 -2.22
C LYS A 165 -2.91 -1.12 -0.79
N ALA A 166 -3.15 -2.42 -0.66
CA ALA A 166 -3.26 -3.07 0.65
C ALA A 166 -1.96 -2.95 1.46
N ALA A 167 -0.80 -3.13 0.83
CA ALA A 167 0.50 -2.91 1.46
C ALA A 167 0.66 -1.48 1.97
N ALA A 168 0.33 -0.47 1.16
CA ALA A 168 0.38 0.93 1.58
C ALA A 168 -0.60 1.24 2.73
N ARG A 169 -1.79 0.64 2.71
CA ARG A 169 -2.76 0.73 3.80
C ARG A 169 -2.23 0.11 5.08
N ARG A 170 -1.70 -1.13 5.03
CA ARG A 170 -1.12 -1.82 6.21
C ARG A 170 0.02 -1.00 6.83
N LEU A 171 0.88 -0.42 6.02
CA LEU A 171 1.96 0.46 6.50
C LEU A 171 1.39 1.71 7.19
N ALA A 172 0.36 2.34 6.61
CA ALA A 172 -0.29 3.49 7.22
C ALA A 172 -0.98 3.13 8.55
N GLU A 173 -1.66 1.99 8.61
CA GLU A 173 -2.30 1.46 9.83
C GLU A 173 -1.26 1.09 10.91
N ALA A 174 -0.07 0.65 10.50
CA ALA A 174 1.09 0.44 11.38
C ALA A 174 1.74 1.75 11.88
N GLY A 175 1.26 2.91 11.41
CA GLY A 175 1.75 4.22 11.83
C GLY A 175 2.93 4.75 11.02
N CYS A 176 3.27 4.13 9.89
CA CYS A 176 4.31 4.63 8.99
C CYS A 176 3.91 5.98 8.39
N THR A 177 4.87 6.86 8.27
CA THR A 177 4.71 8.16 7.61
C THR A 177 4.55 7.99 6.10
N ALA A 178 4.00 8.99 5.42
CA ALA A 178 3.90 8.99 3.96
C ALA A 178 5.27 8.86 3.27
N HIS A 179 6.35 9.36 3.88
CA HIS A 179 7.72 9.23 3.37
C HIS A 179 8.25 7.81 3.47
N GLU A 180 8.02 7.11 4.59
CA GLU A 180 8.39 5.71 4.78
C GLU A 180 7.65 4.80 3.81
N ILE A 181 6.35 5.05 3.62
CA ILE A 181 5.55 4.34 2.62
C ILE A 181 6.08 4.60 1.21
N ALA A 182 6.45 5.86 0.89
CA ALA A 182 7.05 6.21 -0.39
C ALA A 182 8.39 5.50 -0.61
N ALA A 183 9.25 5.42 0.41
CA ALA A 183 10.54 4.76 0.35
C ALA A 183 10.40 3.27 0.00
N LEU A 184 9.42 2.57 0.56
CA LEU A 184 9.16 1.17 0.25
C LEU A 184 8.45 0.97 -1.10
N THR A 185 7.44 1.78 -1.38
CA THR A 185 6.62 1.62 -2.58
C THR A 185 7.24 2.23 -3.83
N GLY A 186 8.12 3.22 -3.70
CA GLY A 186 8.69 3.97 -4.81
C GLY A 186 7.66 4.85 -5.53
N HIS A 187 6.73 5.46 -4.80
CA HIS A 187 5.86 6.48 -5.35
C HIS A 187 6.62 7.80 -5.51
N ALA A 188 6.58 8.38 -6.71
CA ALA A 188 7.18 9.67 -6.99
C ALA A 188 6.37 10.85 -6.40
N SER A 189 5.09 10.65 -6.10
CA SER A 189 4.18 11.65 -5.54
C SER A 189 3.59 11.17 -4.23
N LEU A 190 3.75 11.96 -3.18
CA LEU A 190 3.14 11.72 -1.88
C LEU A 190 1.60 11.79 -1.93
N ARG A 191 1.04 12.54 -2.88
CA ARG A 191 -0.41 12.71 -3.04
C ARG A 191 -1.16 11.40 -3.23
N GLU A 192 -0.52 10.39 -3.86
CA GLU A 192 -1.13 9.06 -4.00
C GLU A 192 -1.14 8.32 -2.66
N ILE A 193 -0.11 8.51 -1.84
CA ILE A 193 0.05 7.88 -0.53
C ILE A 193 -0.86 8.53 0.50
N GLU A 194 -1.02 9.85 0.47
CA GLU A 194 -1.88 10.59 1.38
C GLU A 194 -3.33 10.06 1.43
N ARG A 195 -3.79 9.41 0.36
CA ARG A 195 -5.10 8.76 0.38
C ARG A 195 -5.18 7.59 1.36
N TYR A 196 -4.05 6.89 1.55
CA TYR A 196 -3.98 5.73 2.46
C TYR A 196 -3.68 6.16 3.88
N THR A 197 -2.78 7.15 4.05
CA THR A 197 -2.41 7.65 5.37
C THR A 197 -3.52 8.49 5.99
N ARG A 198 -4.27 9.27 5.21
CA ARG A 198 -5.28 10.20 5.74
C ARG A 198 -6.32 9.53 6.63
N ALA A 199 -6.86 8.38 6.24
CA ALA A 199 -7.86 7.66 7.04
C ALA A 199 -7.21 7.01 8.28
N ALA A 200 -6.03 6.40 8.11
CA ALA A 200 -5.27 5.79 9.19
C ALA A 200 -4.76 6.86 10.17
N ASP A 201 -4.23 7.98 9.66
CA ASP A 201 -3.76 9.12 10.44
C ASP A 201 -4.89 9.75 11.26
N GLN A 202 -6.07 9.93 10.68
CA GLN A 202 -7.23 10.48 11.40
C GLN A 202 -7.60 9.58 12.58
N ALA A 203 -7.76 8.28 12.39
CA ALA A 203 -8.11 7.36 13.46
C ALA A 203 -7.01 7.25 14.53
N SER A 204 -5.74 7.25 14.12
CA SER A 204 -4.58 7.23 15.01
C SER A 204 -4.47 8.54 15.81
N MET A 205 -4.65 9.70 15.17
CA MET A 205 -4.65 10.99 15.84
C MET A 205 -5.82 11.12 16.81
N ALA A 206 -7.01 10.66 16.45
CA ALA A 206 -8.17 10.66 17.34
C ALA A 206 -7.92 9.79 18.58
N ARG A 207 -7.39 8.58 18.43
CA ARG A 207 -7.02 7.73 19.57
C ARG A 207 -5.98 8.39 20.46
N ARG A 208 -4.94 8.99 19.90
CA ARG A 208 -3.90 9.72 20.65
C ARG A 208 -4.46 10.93 21.37
N ALA A 209 -5.38 11.65 20.74
CA ALA A 209 -6.06 12.78 21.39
C ALA A 209 -6.88 12.33 22.59
N MET A 210 -7.69 11.27 22.43
CA MET A 210 -8.48 10.71 23.54
C MET A 210 -7.61 10.16 24.66
N ALA A 211 -6.50 9.48 24.33
CA ALA A 211 -5.55 8.99 25.33
C ALA A 211 -4.92 10.14 26.15
N LYS A 212 -4.57 11.25 25.49
CA LYS A 212 -4.06 12.44 26.20
C LYS A 212 -5.11 13.08 27.12
N THR A 213 -6.38 13.09 26.70
CA THR A 213 -7.48 13.61 27.51
C THR A 213 -7.68 12.76 28.75
N ALA A 214 -7.75 11.43 28.59
CA ALA A 214 -7.90 10.49 29.70
C ALA A 214 -6.72 10.57 30.69
N ALA A 215 -5.49 10.67 30.21
CA ALA A 215 -4.31 10.83 31.07
C ALA A 215 -4.35 12.15 31.87
N ARG A 216 -4.85 13.23 31.27
CA ARG A 216 -5.01 14.52 31.98
C ARG A 216 -6.08 14.45 33.05
N GLU A 217 -7.19 13.76 32.82
CA GLU A 217 -8.24 13.56 33.81
C GLU A 217 -7.72 12.75 35.00
N GLN A 218 -6.95 11.67 34.74
CA GLN A 218 -6.33 10.85 35.79
C GLN A 218 -5.33 11.65 36.63
N SER A 219 -4.48 12.47 36.00
CA SER A 219 -3.52 13.33 36.71
C SER A 219 -4.23 14.47 37.47
N GLY A 220 -5.36 14.98 36.98
CA GLY A 220 -6.19 15.98 37.66
C GLY A 220 -6.90 15.45 38.90
N MET A 221 -7.29 14.15 38.88
CA MET A 221 -7.88 13.49 40.08
C MET A 221 -6.85 13.16 41.15
N GLU A 222 -5.58 12.96 40.81
CA GLU A 222 -4.51 12.74 41.78
C GLU A 222 -4.10 14.02 42.52
N SER A 223 -4.31 15.20 41.94
CA SER A 223 -3.96 16.50 42.54
C SER A 223 -5.02 17.04 43.49
N VAL A 224 -6.18 16.41 43.61
CA VAL A 224 -7.26 16.78 44.55
C VAL A 224 -7.44 15.66 45.58
N LYS A 225 -6.40 15.37 46.36
CA LYS A 225 -6.59 14.76 47.68
C LYS A 225 -6.91 15.90 48.64
N PRO A 226 -8.11 15.96 49.28
CA PRO A 226 -8.39 16.95 50.29
C PRO A 226 -7.45 16.72 51.47
N ASP A 227 -6.71 17.75 51.82
CA ASP A 227 -5.82 17.78 52.97
C ASP A 227 -6.70 17.65 54.24
N ALA A 228 -6.84 16.44 54.74
CA ALA A 228 -7.71 16.07 55.88
C ALA A 228 -7.19 16.64 57.22
N ASN A 229 -6.22 17.55 57.19
CA ASN A 229 -5.57 18.04 58.42
C ASN A 229 -5.70 19.56 58.65
N LYS A 230 -6.68 20.23 58.07
CA LYS A 230 -7.02 21.66 58.40
C LYS A 230 -8.49 21.84 58.69
N VAL A 231 -9.05 21.05 59.60
CA VAL A 231 -10.26 21.46 60.31
C VAL A 231 -9.82 21.90 61.71
N SER A 232 -9.29 23.08 61.81
CA SER A 232 -9.20 23.80 63.08
C SER A 232 -10.62 24.17 63.51
N ASN A 233 -11.12 23.50 64.50
CA ASN A 233 -12.42 23.68 65.09
C ASN A 233 -12.51 25.09 65.77
N PRO A 234 -13.32 26.06 65.29
CA PRO A 234 -13.41 27.42 65.83
C PRO A 234 -14.27 27.50 67.10
N LEU A 235 -14.74 26.38 67.66
CA LEU A 235 -15.68 26.40 68.83
C LEU A 235 -15.05 26.25 70.22
N LYS A 236 -13.70 26.27 70.33
CA LYS A 236 -13.01 26.18 71.65
C LYS A 236 -12.65 27.57 72.31
N LYS A 237 -13.18 28.66 71.83
CA LYS A 237 -12.87 30.01 72.41
C LYS A 237 -14.04 30.74 73.04
N LEU A 238 -15.13 30.03 73.44
CA LEU A 238 -16.32 30.69 74.05
C LEU A 238 -16.78 30.10 75.40
N ILE A 239 -15.93 29.35 76.08
CA ILE A 239 -16.23 28.93 77.47
C ILE A 239 -14.99 29.22 78.32
N ASN A 240 -14.84 30.48 78.76
CA ASN A 240 -14.16 30.93 79.92
C ASN A 240 -14.28 32.50 80.02
N VAL A 241 -15.37 33.01 80.53
CA VAL A 241 -15.54 34.17 81.38
C VAL A 241 -16.65 33.87 82.38
#